data_0d03083174527ddecf45fe799ca8f557
#
_entry.id   0d03083174527ddecf45fe799ca8f557
#
_cell.length_a   1.000
_cell.length_b   1.000
_cell.length_c   1.000
_cell.angle_alpha   90.00
_cell.angle_beta   90.00
_cell.angle_gamma   90.00
#
_symmetry.space_group_name_H-M   'P 1'
#
loop_
_entity.id
_entity.type
_entity.pdbx_description
1 polymer ?
#
loop_
_entity_poly.entity_id
_entity_poly.type
_entity_poly.pdbx_seq_one_letter_code
_entity_poly.pdbx_strand_id
1 'polypeptide(L)'
;MNEILSFWAQWLRPSAGLPTVQWSLLLAVAAIAGYLCQRHTGLPKVVGYSLVGTAAGLAGFSGAVWPLQGIGLFLLELGISIVLFECGGRIPLRWFRHNPMVLVQSIAESALTYFAVYWVLVWLDMPAHVAGPLALVALAASPAVLTRVVADTRAAGPVTERAIVLATLSTLYALTLGSARAEQINRQSVTLLDTMYPVVVVLGVSIIVAAVLSLALRM
;
A
#
# COMPACT_ATOMS: atom_id res chain seq x y z
N MET A 1 -19.95 -25.86 24.12
CA MET A 1 -18.79 -25.50 23.31
C MET A 1 -19.14 -24.46 22.24
N ASN A 2 -20.29 -24.60 21.56
CA ASN A 2 -20.74 -23.64 20.53
C ASN A 2 -21.12 -22.24 21.09
N GLU A 3 -21.67 -22.16 22.31
CA GLU A 3 -22.03 -20.85 22.92
C GLU A 3 -20.79 -20.03 23.30
N ILE A 4 -19.74 -20.68 23.79
CA ILE A 4 -18.48 -20.01 24.11
C ILE A 4 -17.82 -19.49 22.82
N LEU A 5 -17.82 -20.31 21.78
CA LEU A 5 -17.29 -19.89 20.47
C LEU A 5 -18.10 -18.75 19.83
N SER A 6 -19.44 -18.79 19.99
CA SER A 6 -20.32 -17.71 19.49
C SER A 6 -20.13 -16.41 20.28
N PHE A 7 -19.92 -16.50 21.61
CA PHE A 7 -19.60 -15.34 22.46
C PHE A 7 -18.29 -14.69 22.03
N TRP A 8 -17.23 -15.48 21.87
CA TRP A 8 -15.94 -14.96 21.42
C TRP A 8 -16.00 -14.45 19.98
N ALA A 9 -16.74 -15.09 19.08
CA ALA A 9 -16.95 -14.64 17.71
C ALA A 9 -17.72 -13.29 17.67
N GLN A 10 -18.69 -13.10 18.55
CA GLN A 10 -19.40 -11.81 18.67
C GLN A 10 -18.49 -10.71 19.26
N TRP A 11 -17.66 -11.07 20.22
CA TRP A 11 -16.73 -10.14 20.86
C TRP A 11 -15.61 -9.69 19.91
N LEU A 12 -15.21 -10.58 19.00
CA LEU A 12 -14.22 -10.30 17.96
C LEU A 12 -14.80 -9.56 16.76
N ARG A 13 -16.13 -9.46 16.62
CA ARG A 13 -16.75 -8.68 15.53
C ARG A 13 -16.57 -7.19 15.80
N PRO A 14 -16.01 -6.43 14.84
CA PRO A 14 -15.88 -4.99 15.01
C PRO A 14 -17.28 -4.35 15.08
N SER A 15 -17.53 -3.58 16.12
CA SER A 15 -18.69 -2.71 16.18
C SER A 15 -18.55 -1.56 15.20
N ALA A 16 -19.64 -1.13 14.56
CA ALA A 16 -19.65 0.05 13.73
C ALA A 16 -19.28 1.28 14.59
N GLY A 17 -18.13 1.92 14.32
CA GLY A 17 -17.70 3.11 15.06
C GLY A 17 -16.20 3.23 15.25
N LEU A 18 -15.80 3.99 16.26
CA LEU A 18 -14.39 4.22 16.66
C LEU A 18 -13.63 2.90 16.90
N PRO A 19 -12.30 2.89 16.69
CA PRO A 19 -11.49 1.73 16.99
C PRO A 19 -11.76 1.26 18.42
N THR A 20 -12.36 0.09 18.52
CA THR A 20 -12.76 -0.51 19.78
C THR A 20 -11.55 -1.14 20.47
N VAL A 21 -11.74 -1.53 21.73
CA VAL A 21 -10.76 -2.32 22.51
C VAL A 21 -10.26 -3.53 21.72
N GLN A 22 -11.12 -4.13 20.90
CA GLN A 22 -10.82 -5.28 20.04
C GLN A 22 -9.69 -4.98 19.03
N TRP A 23 -9.72 -3.81 18.38
CA TRP A 23 -8.67 -3.39 17.46
C TRP A 23 -7.37 -3.10 18.17
N SER A 24 -7.45 -2.42 19.31
CA SER A 24 -6.27 -2.15 20.12
C SER A 24 -5.62 -3.46 20.61
N LEU A 25 -6.44 -4.44 20.99
CA LEU A 25 -5.99 -5.76 21.39
C LEU A 25 -5.34 -6.51 20.22
N LEU A 26 -5.98 -6.49 19.04
CA LEU A 26 -5.44 -7.13 17.83
C LEU A 26 -4.09 -6.52 17.44
N LEU A 27 -3.97 -5.20 17.46
CA LEU A 27 -2.72 -4.50 17.18
C LEU A 27 -1.63 -4.85 18.21
N ALA A 28 -2.00 -4.91 19.50
CA ALA A 28 -1.07 -5.31 20.56
C ALA A 28 -0.57 -6.75 20.37
N VAL A 29 -1.47 -7.68 20.06
CA VAL A 29 -1.11 -9.09 19.76
C VAL A 29 -0.21 -9.17 18.52
N ALA A 30 -0.55 -8.42 17.45
CA ALA A 30 0.27 -8.34 16.25
C ALA A 30 1.67 -7.79 16.56
N ALA A 31 1.76 -6.74 17.37
CA ALA A 31 3.05 -6.14 17.76
C ALA A 31 3.93 -7.14 18.55
N ILE A 32 3.33 -7.87 19.50
CA ILE A 32 4.01 -8.92 20.26
C ILE A 32 4.46 -10.04 19.34
N ALA A 33 3.58 -10.54 18.47
CA ALA A 33 3.90 -11.60 17.53
C ALA A 33 5.01 -11.19 16.55
N GLY A 34 4.99 -9.95 16.05
CA GLY A 34 6.05 -9.41 15.21
C GLY A 34 7.39 -9.36 15.93
N TYR A 35 7.39 -8.91 17.19
CA TYR A 35 8.61 -8.91 18.02
C TYR A 35 9.16 -10.32 18.27
N LEU A 36 8.28 -11.26 18.62
CA LEU A 36 8.68 -12.67 18.86
C LEU A 36 9.19 -13.32 17.57
N CYS A 37 8.53 -13.06 16.43
CA CYS A 37 8.97 -13.55 15.13
C CYS A 37 10.38 -13.07 14.82
N GLN A 38 10.66 -11.77 14.95
CA GLN A 38 11.99 -11.22 14.72
C GLN A 38 13.03 -11.81 15.65
N ARG A 39 12.69 -11.96 16.94
CA ARG A 39 13.62 -12.45 17.95
C ARG A 39 14.00 -13.90 17.78
N HIS A 40 13.05 -14.78 17.38
CA HIS A 40 13.26 -16.24 17.31
C HIS A 40 13.68 -16.72 15.92
N THR A 41 13.17 -16.09 14.87
CA THR A 41 13.41 -16.52 13.49
C THR A 41 14.34 -15.59 12.70
N GLY A 42 14.63 -14.40 13.23
CA GLY A 42 15.38 -13.37 12.51
C GLY A 42 14.61 -12.72 11.35
N LEU A 43 13.35 -13.12 11.12
CA LEU A 43 12.52 -12.54 10.08
C LEU A 43 12.04 -11.13 10.46
N PRO A 44 11.77 -10.24 9.49
CA PRO A 44 11.22 -8.93 9.76
C PRO A 44 9.88 -9.00 10.51
N LYS A 45 9.59 -8.03 11.38
CA LYS A 45 8.34 -7.99 12.19
C LYS A 45 7.08 -8.05 11.35
N VAL A 46 7.14 -7.56 10.12
CA VAL A 46 6.01 -7.57 9.17
C VAL A 46 5.46 -8.97 8.97
N VAL A 47 6.31 -10.00 8.98
CA VAL A 47 5.87 -11.41 8.86
C VAL A 47 4.96 -11.80 10.03
N GLY A 48 5.35 -11.43 11.26
CA GLY A 48 4.51 -11.69 12.44
C GLY A 48 3.18 -10.93 12.39
N TYR A 49 3.18 -9.69 11.91
CA TYR A 49 1.93 -8.91 11.71
C TYR A 49 1.00 -9.59 10.71
N SER A 50 1.54 -10.05 9.59
CA SER A 50 0.77 -10.73 8.54
C SER A 50 0.16 -12.04 9.04
N LEU A 51 0.91 -12.82 9.83
CA LEU A 51 0.40 -14.07 10.42
C LEU A 51 -0.77 -13.82 11.37
N VAL A 52 -0.66 -12.81 12.24
CA VAL A 52 -1.76 -12.45 13.16
C VAL A 52 -2.97 -11.93 12.38
N GLY A 53 -2.75 -11.09 11.37
CA GLY A 53 -3.83 -10.59 10.52
C GLY A 53 -4.55 -11.72 9.78
N THR A 54 -3.82 -12.68 9.24
CA THR A 54 -4.40 -13.87 8.58
C THR A 54 -5.19 -14.72 9.56
N ALA A 55 -4.63 -15.01 10.74
CA ALA A 55 -5.33 -15.77 11.77
C ALA A 55 -6.61 -15.06 12.24
N ALA A 56 -6.55 -13.75 12.44
CA ALA A 56 -7.72 -12.97 12.80
C ALA A 56 -8.79 -12.98 11.70
N GLY A 57 -8.38 -12.87 10.43
CA GLY A 57 -9.28 -12.98 9.28
C GLY A 57 -9.98 -14.33 9.21
N LEU A 58 -9.26 -15.43 9.42
CA LEU A 58 -9.81 -16.78 9.49
C LEU A 58 -10.76 -16.96 10.69
N ALA A 59 -10.50 -16.28 11.80
CA ALA A 59 -11.36 -16.26 12.98
C ALA A 59 -12.64 -15.41 12.81
N GLY A 60 -12.86 -14.83 11.62
CA GLY A 60 -14.06 -14.04 11.33
C GLY A 60 -13.88 -12.52 11.53
N PHE A 61 -12.65 -12.07 11.78
CA PHE A 61 -12.30 -10.64 11.75
C PHE A 61 -12.22 -10.18 10.28
N SER A 62 -13.35 -10.29 9.56
CA SER A 62 -13.38 -9.98 8.14
C SER A 62 -13.65 -8.50 7.90
N GLY A 63 -12.89 -7.91 6.97
CA GLY A 63 -13.06 -6.52 6.56
C GLY A 63 -14.42 -6.18 5.93
N ALA A 64 -15.26 -7.20 5.65
CA ALA A 64 -16.61 -6.99 5.12
C ALA A 64 -17.56 -6.28 6.11
N VAL A 65 -17.29 -6.37 7.40
CA VAL A 65 -18.08 -5.70 8.45
C VAL A 65 -17.28 -4.56 9.08
N TRP A 66 -16.05 -4.36 8.64
CA TRP A 66 -15.26 -3.26 9.14
C TRP A 66 -15.66 -1.97 8.44
N PRO A 67 -16.09 -0.99 9.20
CA PRO A 67 -16.28 0.33 8.64
C PRO A 67 -14.89 0.95 8.48
N LEU A 68 -14.25 0.69 7.36
CA LEU A 68 -13.38 1.67 6.77
C LEU A 68 -14.24 2.86 6.33
N GLN A 69 -15.07 3.36 7.26
CA GLN A 69 -16.01 4.44 7.09
C GLN A 69 -15.74 5.49 8.18
N GLY A 70 -15.86 6.73 7.84
CA GLY A 70 -15.69 7.84 8.76
C GLY A 70 -14.27 7.95 9.32
N ILE A 71 -14.15 8.04 10.65
CA ILE A 71 -12.88 8.29 11.34
C ILE A 71 -11.83 7.19 11.09
N GLY A 72 -12.26 5.92 11.00
CA GLY A 72 -11.33 4.81 10.73
C GLY A 72 -10.66 4.90 9.37
N LEU A 73 -11.44 5.23 8.34
CA LEU A 73 -10.91 5.46 6.99
C LEU A 73 -9.95 6.66 6.98
N PHE A 74 -10.36 7.77 7.60
CA PHE A 74 -9.51 8.96 7.71
C PHE A 74 -8.17 8.66 8.38
N LEU A 75 -8.16 7.92 9.49
CA LEU A 75 -6.92 7.55 10.19
C LEU A 75 -6.04 6.63 9.35
N LEU A 76 -6.64 5.71 8.58
CA LEU A 76 -5.91 4.85 7.65
C LEU A 76 -5.25 5.67 6.55
N GLU A 77 -6.01 6.55 5.89
CA GLU A 77 -5.52 7.42 4.83
C GLU A 77 -4.43 8.38 5.34
N LEU A 78 -4.61 8.93 6.53
CA LEU A 78 -3.62 9.77 7.19
C LEU A 78 -2.33 8.96 7.47
N GLY A 79 -2.45 7.74 7.99
CA GLY A 79 -1.32 6.87 8.25
C GLY A 79 -0.54 6.52 6.97
N ILE A 80 -1.24 6.16 5.90
CA ILE A 80 -0.63 5.89 4.59
C ILE A 80 0.08 7.15 4.06
N SER A 81 -0.58 8.31 4.16
CA SER A 81 -0.02 9.58 3.69
C SER A 81 1.26 9.97 4.42
N ILE A 82 1.31 9.79 5.76
CA ILE A 82 2.50 10.05 6.57
C ILE A 82 3.65 9.13 6.15
N VAL A 83 3.38 7.85 5.95
CA VAL A 83 4.41 6.88 5.53
C VAL A 83 4.92 7.20 4.13
N LEU A 84 4.04 7.54 3.19
CA LEU A 84 4.45 7.95 1.84
C LEU A 84 5.26 9.25 1.86
N PHE A 85 4.88 10.20 2.71
CA PHE A 85 5.63 11.44 2.91
C PHE A 85 7.04 11.16 3.45
N GLU A 86 7.17 10.30 4.47
CA GLU A 86 8.47 9.88 5.00
C GLU A 86 9.33 9.20 3.93
N CYS A 87 8.75 8.28 3.16
CA CYS A 87 9.45 7.60 2.08
C CYS A 87 9.90 8.59 0.98
N GLY A 88 9.03 9.52 0.60
CA GLY A 88 9.35 10.56 -0.37
C GLY A 88 10.46 11.50 0.09
N GLY A 89 10.46 11.87 1.38
CA GLY A 89 11.49 12.72 1.97
C GLY A 89 12.90 12.10 2.00
N ARG A 90 12.98 10.78 1.92
CA ARG A 90 14.27 10.05 1.84
C ARG A 90 14.89 10.06 0.45
N ILE A 91 14.16 10.49 -0.59
CA ILE A 91 14.63 10.48 -1.97
C ILE A 91 15.12 11.87 -2.34
N PRO A 92 16.43 12.12 -2.42
CA PRO A 92 16.94 13.41 -2.85
C PRO A 92 16.72 13.60 -4.36
N LEU A 93 15.98 14.63 -4.74
CA LEU A 93 15.71 14.94 -6.16
C LEU A 93 16.98 15.10 -7.00
N ARG A 94 18.07 15.56 -6.38
CA ARG A 94 19.40 15.62 -7.03
C ARG A 94 19.90 14.26 -7.48
N TRP A 95 19.51 13.20 -6.81
CA TRP A 95 19.92 11.84 -7.12
C TRP A 95 19.41 11.37 -8.49
N PHE A 96 18.17 11.73 -8.85
CA PHE A 96 17.61 11.43 -10.18
C PHE A 96 18.39 12.13 -11.30
N ARG A 97 18.88 13.34 -11.05
CA ARG A 97 19.68 14.09 -12.04
C ARG A 97 21.00 13.40 -12.35
N HIS A 98 21.60 12.70 -11.38
CA HIS A 98 22.85 11.97 -11.54
C HIS A 98 22.64 10.51 -11.98
N ASN A 99 21.42 9.98 -11.81
CA ASN A 99 21.07 8.60 -12.14
C ASN A 99 19.76 8.51 -12.95
N PRO A 100 19.67 9.12 -14.15
CA PRO A 100 18.44 9.13 -14.95
C PRO A 100 18.02 7.71 -15.36
N MET A 101 18.96 6.77 -15.43
CA MET A 101 18.73 5.38 -15.79
C MET A 101 17.82 4.66 -14.80
N VAL A 102 17.70 5.14 -13.54
CA VAL A 102 16.78 4.56 -12.55
C VAL A 102 15.33 4.82 -12.93
N LEU A 103 15.01 5.94 -13.55
CA LEU A 103 13.65 6.19 -14.07
C LEU A 103 13.30 5.21 -15.19
N VAL A 104 14.25 4.99 -16.12
CA VAL A 104 14.06 4.02 -17.21
C VAL A 104 13.89 2.61 -16.64
N GLN A 105 14.72 2.23 -15.66
CA GLN A 105 14.63 0.95 -14.98
C GLN A 105 13.27 0.79 -14.27
N SER A 106 12.80 1.84 -13.57
CA SER A 106 11.51 1.83 -12.87
C SER A 106 10.34 1.62 -13.83
N ILE A 107 10.34 2.33 -14.97
CA ILE A 107 9.30 2.17 -15.99
C ILE A 107 9.35 0.77 -16.59
N ALA A 108 10.55 0.27 -16.92
CA ALA A 108 10.72 -1.05 -17.51
C ALA A 108 10.29 -2.17 -16.55
N GLU A 109 10.68 -2.09 -15.27
CA GLU A 109 10.27 -3.03 -14.22
C GLU A 109 8.74 -3.02 -14.06
N SER A 110 8.17 -1.83 -13.95
CA SER A 110 6.73 -1.66 -13.78
C SER A 110 5.94 -2.20 -14.98
N ALA A 111 6.39 -1.91 -16.19
CA ALA A 111 5.77 -2.45 -17.42
C ALA A 111 5.89 -3.98 -17.47
N LEU A 112 7.07 -4.51 -17.18
CA LEU A 112 7.31 -5.96 -17.18
C LEU A 112 6.42 -6.66 -16.16
N THR A 113 6.33 -6.14 -14.93
CA THR A 113 5.48 -6.69 -13.88
C THR A 113 4.00 -6.66 -14.28
N TYR A 114 3.53 -5.52 -14.81
CA TYR A 114 2.15 -5.39 -15.28
C TYR A 114 1.82 -6.43 -16.35
N PHE A 115 2.63 -6.50 -17.40
CA PHE A 115 2.38 -7.43 -18.50
C PHE A 115 2.53 -8.89 -18.05
N ALA A 116 3.51 -9.21 -17.23
CA ALA A 116 3.68 -10.58 -16.72
C ALA A 116 2.46 -11.03 -15.93
N VAL A 117 1.99 -10.23 -14.98
CA VAL A 117 0.80 -10.55 -14.18
C VAL A 117 -0.46 -10.58 -15.04
N TYR A 118 -0.64 -9.61 -15.92
CA TYR A 118 -1.78 -9.56 -16.84
C TYR A 118 -1.88 -10.83 -17.68
N TRP A 119 -0.79 -11.23 -18.33
CA TRP A 119 -0.78 -12.42 -19.18
C TRP A 119 -0.99 -13.72 -18.38
N VAL A 120 -0.43 -13.83 -17.17
CA VAL A 120 -0.68 -14.98 -16.31
C VAL A 120 -2.14 -15.06 -15.91
N LEU A 121 -2.77 -13.94 -15.55
CA LEU A 121 -4.19 -13.92 -15.18
C LEU A 121 -5.11 -14.28 -16.39
N VAL A 122 -4.79 -13.76 -17.57
CA VAL A 122 -5.52 -14.12 -18.79
C VAL A 122 -5.32 -15.60 -19.14
N TRP A 123 -4.13 -16.14 -18.95
CA TRP A 123 -3.85 -17.57 -19.14
C TRP A 123 -4.61 -18.48 -18.15
N LEU A 124 -4.94 -17.95 -16.97
CA LEU A 124 -5.81 -18.61 -15.98
C LEU A 124 -7.31 -18.38 -16.25
N ASP A 125 -7.68 -18.05 -17.48
CA ASP A 125 -9.07 -17.80 -17.93
C ASP A 125 -9.76 -16.63 -17.22
N MET A 126 -8.99 -15.69 -16.63
CA MET A 126 -9.57 -14.51 -16.02
C MET A 126 -9.97 -13.48 -17.09
N PRO A 127 -11.19 -12.90 -17.01
CA PRO A 127 -11.63 -11.90 -17.97
C PRO A 127 -10.70 -10.67 -17.99
N ALA A 128 -10.39 -10.15 -19.17
CA ALA A 128 -9.44 -9.03 -19.34
C ALA A 128 -9.81 -7.76 -18.55
N HIS A 129 -11.12 -7.52 -18.34
CA HIS A 129 -11.59 -6.38 -17.57
C HIS A 129 -11.30 -6.50 -16.07
N VAL A 130 -11.07 -7.72 -15.56
CA VAL A 130 -10.64 -8.00 -14.17
C VAL A 130 -9.12 -8.13 -14.08
N ALA A 131 -8.50 -8.80 -15.06
CA ALA A 131 -7.06 -9.02 -15.10
C ALA A 131 -6.26 -7.69 -15.13
N GLY A 132 -6.74 -6.70 -15.88
CA GLY A 132 -6.08 -5.39 -15.95
C GLY A 132 -5.97 -4.67 -14.60
N PRO A 133 -7.07 -4.40 -13.89
CA PRO A 133 -7.02 -3.81 -12.54
C PRO A 133 -6.19 -4.62 -11.55
N LEU A 134 -6.28 -5.95 -11.56
CA LEU A 134 -5.46 -6.79 -10.69
C LEU A 134 -3.96 -6.69 -10.99
N ALA A 135 -3.59 -6.61 -12.26
CA ALA A 135 -2.20 -6.39 -12.66
C ALA A 135 -1.69 -5.01 -12.19
N LEU A 136 -2.53 -3.97 -12.18
CA LEU A 136 -2.18 -2.66 -11.62
C LEU A 136 -1.98 -2.72 -10.09
N VAL A 137 -2.80 -3.48 -9.38
CA VAL A 137 -2.62 -3.69 -7.94
C VAL A 137 -1.31 -4.45 -7.66
N ALA A 138 -1.00 -5.47 -8.46
CA ALA A 138 0.23 -6.23 -8.32
C ALA A 138 1.51 -5.41 -8.63
N LEU A 139 1.37 -4.32 -9.39
CA LEU A 139 2.45 -3.40 -9.68
C LEU A 139 2.91 -2.62 -8.43
N ALA A 140 2.03 -2.40 -7.47
CA ALA A 140 2.31 -1.61 -6.28
C ALA A 140 3.26 -2.37 -5.33
N ALA A 141 4.53 -2.02 -5.36
CA ALA A 141 5.46 -2.44 -4.32
C ALA A 141 5.29 -1.53 -3.09
N SER A 142 5.03 -2.09 -1.91
CA SER A 142 4.81 -1.27 -0.71
C SER A 142 6.11 -0.67 -0.18
N PRO A 143 6.38 0.63 -0.37
CA PRO A 143 7.57 1.28 0.20
C PRO A 143 7.55 1.27 1.73
N ALA A 144 6.36 1.28 2.35
CA ALA A 144 6.18 1.19 3.79
C ALA A 144 6.70 -0.13 4.36
N VAL A 145 6.35 -1.25 3.73
CA VAL A 145 6.86 -2.58 4.12
C VAL A 145 8.36 -2.64 3.91
N LEU A 146 8.85 -2.18 2.76
CA LEU A 146 10.27 -2.23 2.43
C LEU A 146 11.11 -1.39 3.41
N THR A 147 10.71 -0.17 3.73
CA THR A 147 11.43 0.68 4.70
C THR A 147 11.43 0.05 6.09
N ARG A 148 10.36 -0.62 6.47
CA ARG A 148 10.30 -1.34 7.74
C ARG A 148 11.23 -2.55 7.77
N VAL A 149 11.26 -3.33 6.70
CA VAL A 149 12.20 -4.46 6.54
C VAL A 149 13.64 -3.96 6.60
N VAL A 150 13.97 -2.89 5.87
CA VAL A 150 15.30 -2.26 5.89
C VAL A 150 15.70 -1.83 7.30
N ALA A 151 14.79 -1.21 8.06
CA ALA A 151 15.04 -0.83 9.44
C ALA A 151 15.24 -2.04 10.37
N ASP A 152 14.41 -3.07 10.23
CA ASP A 152 14.50 -4.29 11.06
C ASP A 152 15.77 -5.11 10.77
N THR A 153 16.21 -5.15 9.52
CA THR A 153 17.42 -5.87 9.08
C THR A 153 18.70 -5.02 9.15
N ARG A 154 18.56 -3.73 9.46
CA ARG A 154 19.65 -2.74 9.41
C ARG A 154 20.39 -2.74 8.07
N ALA A 155 19.67 -3.01 7.00
CA ALA A 155 20.24 -3.01 5.66
C ALA A 155 20.59 -1.59 5.22
N ALA A 156 21.80 -1.40 4.68
CA ALA A 156 22.26 -0.11 4.17
C ALA A 156 23.05 -0.31 2.88
N GLY A 157 23.08 0.71 2.03
CA GLY A 157 23.89 0.72 0.83
C GLY A 157 23.10 1.08 -0.42
N PRO A 158 23.81 1.21 -1.56
CA PRO A 158 23.21 1.72 -2.80
C PRO A 158 22.10 0.84 -3.38
N VAL A 159 22.14 -0.46 -3.10
CA VAL A 159 21.09 -1.39 -3.53
C VAL A 159 19.80 -1.13 -2.74
N THR A 160 19.91 -0.95 -1.41
CA THR A 160 18.77 -0.66 -0.54
C THR A 160 18.11 0.67 -0.91
N GLU A 161 18.89 1.72 -1.16
CA GLU A 161 18.38 3.02 -1.59
C GLU A 161 17.65 2.92 -2.93
N ARG A 162 18.22 2.23 -3.92
CA ARG A 162 17.58 1.99 -5.20
C ARG A 162 16.26 1.21 -5.05
N ALA A 163 16.24 0.18 -4.21
CA ALA A 163 15.03 -0.60 -3.97
C ALA A 163 13.90 0.25 -3.38
N ILE A 164 14.21 1.15 -2.42
CA ILE A 164 13.21 2.08 -1.85
C ILE A 164 12.68 3.03 -2.93
N VAL A 165 13.56 3.58 -3.77
CA VAL A 165 13.17 4.47 -4.86
C VAL A 165 12.28 3.74 -5.87
N LEU A 166 12.66 2.55 -6.31
CA LEU A 166 11.87 1.74 -7.25
C LEU A 166 10.50 1.39 -6.68
N ALA A 167 10.42 0.97 -5.42
CA ALA A 167 9.17 0.67 -4.74
C ALA A 167 8.26 1.91 -4.61
N THR A 168 8.84 3.08 -4.37
CA THR A 168 8.07 4.33 -4.29
C THR A 168 7.53 4.75 -5.66
N LEU A 169 8.33 4.64 -6.71
CA LEU A 169 7.92 4.96 -8.08
C LEU A 169 6.85 3.98 -8.60
N SER A 170 7.03 2.68 -8.38
CA SER A 170 6.04 1.68 -8.81
C SER A 170 4.70 1.87 -8.11
N THR A 171 4.69 2.25 -6.82
CA THR A 171 3.47 2.61 -6.10
C THR A 171 2.82 3.86 -6.68
N LEU A 172 3.61 4.89 -7.04
CA LEU A 172 3.09 6.08 -7.71
C LEU A 172 2.42 5.74 -9.04
N TYR A 173 3.05 4.90 -9.87
CA TYR A 173 2.45 4.44 -11.13
C TYR A 173 1.19 3.63 -10.90
N ALA A 174 1.18 2.71 -9.94
CA ALA A 174 0.02 1.92 -9.60
C ALA A 174 -1.17 2.77 -9.15
N LEU A 175 -0.93 3.76 -8.29
CA LEU A 175 -1.97 4.67 -7.81
C LEU A 175 -2.51 5.56 -8.93
N THR A 176 -1.65 6.12 -9.78
CA THR A 176 -2.06 7.00 -10.87
C THR A 176 -2.82 6.25 -11.96
N LEU A 177 -2.31 5.12 -12.42
CA LEU A 177 -2.97 4.30 -13.42
C LEU A 177 -4.21 3.60 -12.86
N GLY A 178 -4.17 3.17 -11.59
CA GLY A 178 -5.29 2.56 -10.90
C GLY A 178 -6.46 3.51 -10.72
N SER A 179 -6.21 4.74 -10.29
CA SER A 179 -7.26 5.77 -10.17
C SER A 179 -7.83 6.16 -11.53
N ALA A 180 -6.99 6.29 -12.58
CA ALA A 180 -7.46 6.50 -13.94
C ALA A 180 -8.37 5.37 -14.41
N ARG A 181 -8.00 4.12 -14.14
CA ARG A 181 -8.81 2.95 -14.52
C ARG A 181 -10.12 2.87 -13.73
N ALA A 182 -10.10 3.17 -12.44
CA ALA A 182 -11.30 3.21 -11.62
C ALA A 182 -12.29 4.27 -12.11
N GLU A 183 -11.80 5.45 -12.46
CA GLU A 183 -12.61 6.53 -13.01
C GLU A 183 -13.21 6.16 -14.38
N GLN A 184 -12.44 5.49 -15.23
CA GLN A 184 -12.93 4.99 -16.52
C GLN A 184 -14.08 4.00 -16.35
N ILE A 185 -14.00 3.10 -15.35
CA ILE A 185 -15.06 2.13 -15.06
C ILE A 185 -16.29 2.84 -14.52
N ASN A 186 -16.13 3.80 -13.60
CA ASN A 186 -17.24 4.51 -12.97
C ASN A 186 -18.03 5.39 -13.94
N ARG A 187 -17.35 6.09 -14.84
CA ARG A 187 -18.00 7.03 -15.76
C ARG A 187 -18.46 6.40 -17.06
N GLN A 188 -18.12 5.14 -17.32
CA GLN A 188 -18.32 4.51 -18.63
C GLN A 188 -17.79 5.41 -19.76
N SER A 189 -16.77 6.22 -19.48
CA SER A 189 -16.23 7.21 -20.40
C SER A 189 -15.45 6.53 -21.50
N VAL A 190 -15.77 6.92 -22.74
CA VAL A 190 -15.22 6.32 -23.96
C VAL A 190 -13.90 7.01 -24.35
N THR A 191 -13.60 8.20 -23.81
CA THR A 191 -12.48 9.03 -24.24
C THR A 191 -11.34 8.97 -23.24
N LEU A 192 -10.11 8.66 -23.71
CA LEU A 192 -8.89 8.67 -22.88
C LEU A 192 -8.63 10.04 -22.24
N LEU A 193 -8.97 11.13 -22.90
CA LEU A 193 -8.82 12.49 -22.37
C LEU A 193 -9.68 12.72 -21.13
N ASP A 194 -10.93 12.29 -21.12
CA ASP A 194 -11.83 12.44 -19.99
C ASP A 194 -11.36 11.61 -18.77
N THR A 195 -10.69 10.51 -19.02
CA THR A 195 -10.11 9.63 -17.98
C THR A 195 -8.82 10.22 -17.41
N MET A 196 -7.99 10.82 -18.24
CA MET A 196 -6.70 11.36 -17.83
C MET A 196 -6.83 12.73 -17.16
N TYR A 197 -7.83 13.53 -17.51
CA TYR A 197 -8.00 14.87 -16.96
C TYR A 197 -8.05 14.93 -15.43
N PRO A 198 -8.89 14.14 -14.71
CA PRO A 198 -8.92 14.15 -13.25
C PRO A 198 -7.58 13.75 -12.63
N VAL A 199 -6.92 12.76 -13.23
CA VAL A 199 -5.61 12.25 -12.74
C VAL A 199 -4.54 13.34 -12.86
N VAL A 200 -4.48 14.01 -14.00
CA VAL A 200 -3.52 15.12 -14.24
C VAL A 200 -3.80 16.30 -13.29
N VAL A 201 -5.07 16.64 -13.07
CA VAL A 201 -5.46 17.71 -12.14
C VAL A 201 -5.06 17.36 -10.71
N VAL A 202 -5.38 16.14 -10.24
CA VAL A 202 -5.03 15.69 -8.88
C VAL A 202 -3.51 15.66 -8.70
N LEU A 203 -2.76 15.14 -9.67
CA LEU A 203 -1.30 15.14 -9.62
C LEU A 203 -0.74 16.56 -9.61
N GLY A 204 -1.26 17.44 -10.45
CA GLY A 204 -0.84 18.86 -10.50
C GLY A 204 -1.06 19.57 -9.17
N VAL A 205 -2.25 19.44 -8.59
CA VAL A 205 -2.57 20.01 -7.27
C VAL A 205 -1.66 19.40 -6.19
N SER A 206 -1.45 18.09 -6.21
CA SER A 206 -0.57 17.40 -5.25
C SER A 206 0.88 17.89 -5.32
N ILE A 207 1.40 18.12 -6.52
CA ILE A 207 2.75 18.70 -6.73
C ILE A 207 2.84 20.11 -6.17
N ILE A 208 1.82 20.95 -6.42
CA ILE A 208 1.78 22.33 -5.90
C ILE A 208 1.75 22.32 -4.37
N VAL A 209 0.86 21.54 -3.76
CA VAL A 209 0.76 21.41 -2.29
C VAL A 209 2.07 20.88 -1.71
N ALA A 210 2.68 19.85 -2.30
CA ALA A 210 3.96 19.31 -1.87
C ALA A 210 5.09 20.36 -1.96
N ALA A 211 5.12 21.17 -3.01
CA ALA A 211 6.09 22.24 -3.17
C ALA A 211 5.93 23.32 -2.09
N VAL A 212 4.69 23.76 -1.83
CA VAL A 212 4.38 24.74 -0.79
C VAL A 212 4.78 24.24 0.59
N LEU A 213 4.40 23.00 0.93
CA LEU A 213 4.77 22.37 2.20
C LEU A 213 6.30 22.20 2.33
N SER A 214 6.98 21.80 1.27
CA SER A 214 8.44 21.68 1.25
C SER A 214 9.14 23.00 1.45
N LEU A 215 8.61 24.10 0.91
CA LEU A 215 9.13 25.44 1.16
C LEU A 215 8.88 25.89 2.60
N ALA A 216 7.69 25.64 3.12
CA ALA A 216 7.34 25.98 4.50
C ALA A 216 8.19 25.24 5.55
N LEU A 217 8.53 23.97 5.27
CA LEU A 217 9.36 23.16 6.18
C LEU A 217 10.88 23.48 6.07
N ARG A 218 11.30 24.24 5.07
CA ARG A 218 12.69 24.70 4.93
C ARG A 218 12.97 26.04 5.62
N MET A 219 11.91 26.75 6.01
CA MET A 219 12.01 27.99 6.81
C MET A 219 12.13 27.67 8.29
#